data_ec75df6a2a1ae6592ca8b28f521c8a16
#
_entry.id   ec75df6a2a1ae6592ca8b28f521c8a16
#
_cell.length_a   1.000
_cell.length_b   1.000
_cell.length_c   1.000
_cell.angle_alpha   90.00
_cell.angle_beta   90.00
_cell.angle_gamma   90.00
#
_symmetry.space_group_name_H-M   'P 1'
#
loop_
_entity.id
_entity.type
_entity.pdbx_description
1 polymer ?
#
loop_
_entity_poly.entity_id
_entity_poly.type
_entity_poly.pdbx_seq_one_letter_code
_entity_poly.pdbx_strand_id
1 'polypeptide(L)'
;VTLSGLPANTTFDDSHIISDGSGKIYLWIPKDAEVETVTVGGNKYYPKSDGSMTIGDVPEFTSPEEDVSRVVESNEYMTLTVDVTGTPAPALQWQVSRDGGKTWENIEGATEATYQAILPLSLHGAKFRCAATNKDGTTYSHTFTAYYCPAYLRGAASPMRGNGEFIQGEIATIIAGLYDNSTWYPVSSLTGVTAEYRWKYCRNVMPTEEEWAAIPPACESYPITITDEMDYQSVCFHVTLTYPDNTVKTVTGFWRLYVCVTPVVTEQPQSVSA
;
A
#
# COMPACT_ATOMS: atom_id res chain seq x y z
N VAL A 1 -42.32 -20.71 -14.73
CA VAL A 1 -40.97 -21.27 -14.50
C VAL A 1 -40.19 -21.13 -15.78
N THR A 2 -38.99 -20.53 -15.73
CA THR A 2 -38.07 -20.46 -16.86
C THR A 2 -36.85 -21.26 -16.49
N LEU A 3 -36.42 -22.15 -17.38
CA LEU A 3 -35.18 -22.96 -17.23
C LEU A 3 -34.15 -22.46 -18.22
N SER A 4 -32.90 -22.38 -17.82
CA SER A 4 -31.74 -22.07 -18.67
C SER A 4 -30.75 -23.24 -18.71
N GLY A 5 -29.98 -23.37 -19.79
CA GLY A 5 -29.04 -24.48 -19.98
C GLY A 5 -29.63 -25.76 -20.59
N LEU A 6 -30.88 -25.70 -20.98
CA LEU A 6 -31.54 -26.85 -21.65
C LEU A 6 -31.30 -26.84 -23.18
N PRO A 7 -31.29 -28.03 -23.82
CA PRO A 7 -31.29 -28.11 -25.26
C PRO A 7 -32.39 -27.27 -25.92
N ALA A 8 -32.13 -26.73 -27.12
CA ALA A 8 -33.12 -25.99 -27.86
C ALA A 8 -34.39 -26.84 -28.10
N ASN A 9 -35.55 -26.23 -27.92
CA ASN A 9 -36.90 -26.85 -28.05
C ASN A 9 -37.30 -27.84 -26.94
N THR A 10 -36.65 -27.80 -25.76
CA THR A 10 -37.17 -28.51 -24.58
C THR A 10 -38.48 -27.84 -24.14
N THR A 11 -39.59 -28.54 -24.14
CA THR A 11 -40.89 -28.07 -23.70
C THR A 11 -41.32 -28.76 -22.40
N PHE A 12 -41.79 -27.97 -21.45
CA PHE A 12 -42.36 -28.45 -20.19
C PHE A 12 -43.80 -28.02 -20.12
N ASP A 13 -44.68 -28.94 -19.78
CA ASP A 13 -46.05 -28.63 -19.43
C ASP A 13 -46.25 -28.69 -17.91
N ASP A 14 -47.44 -28.32 -17.44
CA ASP A 14 -47.78 -28.30 -16.01
C ASP A 14 -47.69 -29.66 -15.32
N SER A 15 -47.66 -30.77 -16.09
CA SER A 15 -47.51 -32.13 -15.55
C SER A 15 -46.09 -32.45 -15.06
N HIS A 16 -45.13 -31.63 -15.46
CA HIS A 16 -43.71 -31.75 -15.05
C HIS A 16 -43.36 -30.95 -13.78
N ILE A 17 -44.33 -30.22 -13.23
CA ILE A 17 -44.18 -29.43 -12.02
C ILE A 17 -45.08 -29.96 -10.94
N ILE A 18 -44.51 -30.55 -9.89
CA ILE A 18 -45.21 -31.08 -8.75
C ILE A 18 -44.84 -30.29 -7.50
N SER A 19 -45.82 -29.72 -6.79
CA SER A 19 -45.61 -29.16 -5.45
C SER A 19 -46.11 -30.17 -4.41
N ASP A 20 -45.28 -30.46 -3.41
CA ASP A 20 -45.77 -31.12 -2.20
C ASP A 20 -46.42 -30.08 -1.27
N GLY A 21 -47.28 -30.49 -0.36
CA GLY A 21 -47.94 -29.58 0.58
C GLY A 21 -47.00 -28.87 1.56
N SER A 22 -45.69 -29.07 1.48
CA SER A 22 -44.65 -28.42 2.29
C SER A 22 -44.00 -27.21 1.60
N GLY A 23 -44.44 -26.85 0.39
CA GLY A 23 -43.87 -25.76 -0.41
C GLY A 23 -42.64 -26.14 -1.24
N LYS A 24 -42.31 -27.43 -1.31
CA LYS A 24 -41.27 -27.94 -2.23
C LYS A 24 -41.84 -28.09 -3.63
N ILE A 25 -41.08 -27.63 -4.60
CA ILE A 25 -41.39 -27.77 -6.02
C ILE A 25 -40.46 -28.81 -6.62
N TYR A 26 -40.99 -29.82 -7.26
CA TYR A 26 -40.25 -30.84 -7.98
C TYR A 26 -40.40 -30.59 -9.48
N LEU A 27 -39.27 -30.53 -10.17
CA LEU A 27 -39.20 -30.40 -11.62
C LEU A 27 -38.73 -31.72 -12.22
N TRP A 28 -39.54 -32.26 -13.13
CA TRP A 28 -39.10 -33.35 -13.97
C TRP A 28 -38.23 -32.81 -15.11
N ILE A 29 -36.96 -33.19 -15.10
CA ILE A 29 -35.97 -32.78 -16.09
C ILE A 29 -35.50 -34.04 -16.83
N PRO A 30 -35.30 -34.01 -18.17
CA PRO A 30 -34.69 -35.14 -18.89
C PRO A 30 -33.37 -35.53 -18.26
N LYS A 31 -33.15 -36.86 -18.18
CA LYS A 31 -32.00 -37.44 -17.46
C LYS A 31 -30.63 -36.91 -17.91
N ASP A 32 -30.53 -36.49 -19.17
CA ASP A 32 -29.27 -36.04 -19.80
C ASP A 32 -29.25 -34.49 -19.99
N ALA A 33 -30.21 -33.77 -19.40
CA ALA A 33 -30.26 -32.31 -19.50
C ALA A 33 -29.51 -31.65 -18.34
N GLU A 34 -28.55 -30.79 -18.68
CA GLU A 34 -27.90 -29.91 -17.72
C GLU A 34 -28.74 -28.64 -17.53
N VAL A 35 -29.16 -28.37 -16.30
CA VAL A 35 -29.91 -27.16 -15.93
C VAL A 35 -28.95 -26.18 -15.29
N GLU A 36 -28.74 -25.04 -15.91
CA GLU A 36 -27.89 -23.97 -15.34
C GLU A 36 -28.66 -23.18 -14.26
N THR A 37 -29.90 -22.80 -14.54
CA THR A 37 -30.73 -22.05 -13.60
C THR A 37 -32.23 -22.31 -13.82
N VAL A 38 -33.01 -22.13 -12.75
CA VAL A 38 -34.48 -22.11 -12.80
C VAL A 38 -34.96 -20.76 -12.26
N THR A 39 -35.82 -20.05 -13.01
CA THR A 39 -36.41 -18.79 -12.56
C THR A 39 -37.87 -19.01 -12.16
N VAL A 40 -38.20 -18.67 -10.92
CA VAL A 40 -39.55 -18.76 -10.37
C VAL A 40 -39.87 -17.45 -9.67
N GLY A 41 -40.97 -16.80 -10.08
CA GLY A 41 -41.41 -15.54 -9.45
C GLY A 41 -40.37 -14.42 -9.48
N GLY A 42 -39.51 -14.41 -10.49
CA GLY A 42 -38.42 -13.43 -10.63
C GLY A 42 -37.11 -13.82 -9.90
N ASN A 43 -37.16 -14.83 -9.05
CA ASN A 43 -35.96 -15.33 -8.37
C ASN A 43 -35.26 -16.41 -9.21
N LYS A 44 -33.94 -16.34 -9.29
CA LYS A 44 -33.11 -17.38 -9.91
C LYS A 44 -32.68 -18.42 -8.87
N TYR A 45 -32.78 -19.68 -9.25
CA TYR A 45 -32.38 -20.83 -8.44
C TYR A 45 -31.28 -21.61 -9.16
N TYR A 46 -30.26 -22.00 -8.43
CA TYR A 46 -29.10 -22.76 -8.93
C TYR A 46 -29.15 -24.20 -8.40
N PRO A 47 -28.88 -25.23 -9.24
CA PRO A 47 -28.86 -26.60 -8.81
C PRO A 47 -27.64 -26.88 -7.90
N LYS A 48 -27.88 -27.70 -6.86
CA LYS A 48 -26.83 -28.25 -6.00
C LYS A 48 -26.53 -29.70 -6.39
N SER A 49 -25.37 -30.20 -5.95
CA SER A 49 -24.95 -31.58 -6.19
C SER A 49 -25.88 -32.65 -5.59
N ASP A 50 -26.70 -32.29 -4.59
CA ASP A 50 -27.69 -33.16 -3.96
C ASP A 50 -29.05 -33.16 -4.69
N GLY A 51 -29.16 -32.46 -5.81
CA GLY A 51 -30.39 -32.30 -6.59
C GLY A 51 -31.36 -31.25 -6.06
N SER A 52 -31.02 -30.56 -4.96
CA SER A 52 -31.81 -29.42 -4.48
C SER A 52 -31.44 -28.14 -5.26
N MET A 53 -32.27 -27.09 -5.12
CA MET A 53 -32.07 -25.79 -5.71
C MET A 53 -31.83 -24.76 -4.63
N THR A 54 -30.95 -23.82 -4.85
CA THR A 54 -30.73 -22.68 -3.97
C THR A 54 -31.02 -21.38 -4.71
N ILE A 55 -31.60 -20.40 -4.00
CA ILE A 55 -31.84 -19.08 -4.57
C ILE A 55 -30.50 -18.41 -4.86
N GLY A 56 -30.38 -17.75 -6.00
CA GLY A 56 -29.20 -16.95 -6.34
C GLY A 56 -29.27 -15.57 -5.72
N ASP A 57 -28.13 -15.05 -5.36
CA ASP A 57 -27.96 -13.70 -4.86
C ASP A 57 -26.66 -13.09 -5.40
N VAL A 58 -26.66 -11.78 -5.54
CA VAL A 58 -25.42 -11.04 -5.85
C VAL A 58 -24.42 -11.20 -4.72
N PRO A 59 -23.12 -11.12 -4.98
CA PRO A 59 -22.14 -11.17 -3.92
C PRO A 59 -22.34 -10.06 -2.89
N GLU A 60 -22.10 -10.37 -1.61
CA GLU A 60 -22.19 -9.43 -0.50
C GLU A 60 -20.90 -9.52 0.33
N PHE A 61 -20.23 -8.38 0.52
CA PHE A 61 -19.07 -8.29 1.39
C PHE A 61 -19.50 -8.08 2.83
N THR A 62 -18.99 -8.92 3.73
CA THR A 62 -19.25 -8.86 5.17
C THR A 62 -18.06 -8.29 5.94
N SER A 63 -16.90 -8.19 5.29
CA SER A 63 -15.68 -7.56 5.83
C SER A 63 -14.82 -7.00 4.68
N PRO A 64 -14.25 -5.79 4.85
CA PRO A 64 -14.48 -4.84 5.94
C PRO A 64 -15.86 -4.17 5.83
N GLU A 65 -16.43 -3.74 6.94
CA GLU A 65 -17.72 -3.05 7.00
C GLU A 65 -17.63 -1.54 6.67
N GLU A 66 -16.41 -1.00 6.64
CA GLU A 66 -16.12 0.40 6.34
C GLU A 66 -14.76 0.55 5.63
N ASP A 67 -14.48 1.75 5.13
CA ASP A 67 -13.18 2.07 4.53
C ASP A 67 -12.06 1.99 5.57
N VAL A 68 -10.97 1.33 5.22
CA VAL A 68 -9.84 1.03 6.11
C VAL A 68 -8.59 1.74 5.63
N SER A 69 -7.86 2.38 6.54
CA SER A 69 -6.51 2.87 6.29
C SER A 69 -5.45 1.93 6.86
N ARG A 70 -4.33 1.80 6.16
CA ARG A 70 -3.18 0.99 6.57
C ARG A 70 -1.88 1.76 6.34
N VAL A 71 -1.10 1.94 7.38
CA VAL A 71 0.29 2.39 7.28
C VAL A 71 1.19 1.17 7.22
N VAL A 72 1.94 1.02 6.12
CA VAL A 72 2.74 -0.18 5.79
C VAL A 72 4.20 0.21 5.74
N GLU A 73 5.04 -0.44 6.54
CA GLU A 73 6.48 -0.24 6.51
C GLU A 73 7.10 -0.85 5.25
N SER A 74 8.10 -0.18 4.69
CA SER A 74 8.69 -0.54 3.38
C SER A 74 9.34 -1.93 3.33
N ASN A 75 9.59 -2.54 4.48
CA ASN A 75 10.13 -3.90 4.64
C ASN A 75 9.08 -4.94 5.04
N GLU A 76 7.81 -4.56 5.12
CA GLU A 76 6.71 -5.42 5.51
C GLU A 76 5.73 -5.66 4.36
N TYR A 77 5.05 -6.81 4.41
CA TYR A 77 3.96 -7.09 3.48
C TYR A 77 2.68 -6.35 3.92
N MET A 78 2.11 -5.58 3.01
CA MET A 78 0.72 -5.17 3.11
C MET A 78 -0.16 -6.41 2.94
N THR A 79 -1.07 -6.64 3.87
CA THR A 79 -2.05 -7.72 3.82
C THR A 79 -3.46 -7.13 3.88
N LEU A 80 -4.24 -7.37 2.83
CA LEU A 80 -5.64 -6.95 2.72
C LEU A 80 -6.51 -8.20 2.62
N THR A 81 -7.57 -8.29 3.42
CA THR A 81 -8.46 -9.45 3.46
C THR A 81 -9.91 -8.99 3.38
N VAL A 82 -10.72 -9.75 2.66
CA VAL A 82 -12.16 -9.56 2.55
C VAL A 82 -12.88 -10.86 2.89
N ASP A 83 -14.07 -10.72 3.47
CA ASP A 83 -15.03 -11.81 3.57
C ASP A 83 -16.23 -11.49 2.67
N VAL A 84 -16.64 -12.47 1.86
CA VAL A 84 -17.69 -12.29 0.87
C VAL A 84 -18.52 -13.57 0.78
N THR A 85 -19.83 -13.38 0.63
CA THR A 85 -20.80 -14.44 0.37
C THR A 85 -21.46 -14.23 -0.98
N GLY A 86 -22.15 -15.22 -1.49
CA GLY A 86 -22.92 -15.14 -2.74
C GLY A 86 -23.22 -16.51 -3.31
N THR A 87 -24.33 -16.59 -4.06
CA THR A 87 -24.76 -17.81 -4.73
C THR A 87 -25.07 -17.54 -6.20
N PRO A 88 -24.32 -18.18 -7.14
CA PRO A 88 -23.14 -19.04 -6.96
C PRO A 88 -21.96 -18.34 -6.29
N ALA A 89 -21.00 -19.10 -5.78
CA ALA A 89 -19.79 -18.55 -5.19
C ALA A 89 -19.11 -17.56 -6.16
N PRO A 90 -18.78 -16.34 -5.70
CA PRO A 90 -18.23 -15.31 -6.58
C PRO A 90 -16.76 -15.55 -6.92
N ALA A 91 -16.37 -15.14 -8.12
CA ALA A 91 -14.99 -14.93 -8.50
C ALA A 91 -14.51 -13.59 -7.97
N LEU A 92 -13.29 -13.54 -7.43
CA LEU A 92 -12.70 -12.33 -6.84
C LEU A 92 -11.64 -11.74 -7.75
N GLN A 93 -11.50 -10.39 -7.69
CA GLN A 93 -10.45 -9.66 -8.36
C GLN A 93 -10.11 -8.38 -7.58
N TRP A 94 -8.87 -8.31 -7.07
CA TRP A 94 -8.38 -7.10 -6.46
C TRP A 94 -8.06 -6.03 -7.50
N GLN A 95 -8.35 -4.79 -7.14
CA GLN A 95 -8.17 -3.62 -7.97
C GLN A 95 -7.42 -2.54 -7.18
N VAL A 96 -6.64 -1.73 -7.89
CA VAL A 96 -5.94 -0.57 -7.35
C VAL A 96 -6.37 0.71 -8.07
N SER A 97 -6.49 1.79 -7.31
CA SER A 97 -6.73 3.15 -7.81
C SER A 97 -5.60 4.06 -7.32
N ARG A 98 -5.02 4.83 -8.27
CA ARG A 98 -3.97 5.83 -7.99
C ARG A 98 -4.50 7.26 -8.00
N ASP A 99 -5.79 7.45 -8.25
CA ASP A 99 -6.45 8.75 -8.44
C ASP A 99 -7.56 9.03 -7.42
N GLY A 100 -7.46 8.38 -6.25
CA GLY A 100 -8.39 8.56 -5.14
C GLY A 100 -9.72 7.79 -5.31
N GLY A 101 -9.78 6.78 -6.18
CA GLY A 101 -10.95 5.94 -6.40
C GLY A 101 -11.76 6.34 -7.64
N LYS A 102 -11.26 7.22 -8.50
CA LYS A 102 -11.95 7.64 -9.73
C LYS A 102 -11.83 6.58 -10.82
N THR A 103 -10.65 5.99 -10.97
CA THR A 103 -10.39 4.88 -11.89
C THR A 103 -9.77 3.70 -11.17
N TRP A 104 -10.03 2.49 -11.68
CA TRP A 104 -9.61 1.24 -11.06
C TRP A 104 -8.96 0.32 -12.09
N GLU A 105 -7.81 -0.25 -11.74
CA GLU A 105 -7.08 -1.20 -12.54
C GLU A 105 -7.04 -2.56 -11.83
N ASN A 106 -7.24 -3.65 -12.57
CA ASN A 106 -7.10 -4.99 -12.02
C ASN A 106 -5.64 -5.26 -11.67
N ILE A 107 -5.42 -5.86 -10.49
CA ILE A 107 -4.10 -6.37 -10.10
C ILE A 107 -3.99 -7.78 -10.65
N GLU A 108 -3.05 -8.02 -11.57
CA GLU A 108 -2.87 -9.30 -12.23
C GLU A 108 -2.64 -10.44 -11.21
N GLY A 109 -3.39 -11.53 -11.35
CA GLY A 109 -3.30 -12.70 -10.48
C GLY A 109 -3.85 -12.55 -9.07
N ALA A 110 -4.37 -11.38 -8.68
CA ALA A 110 -4.91 -11.14 -7.34
C ALA A 110 -6.40 -11.53 -7.27
N THR A 111 -6.67 -12.82 -7.17
CA THR A 111 -8.01 -13.44 -7.22
C THR A 111 -8.43 -14.14 -5.93
N GLU A 112 -7.60 -14.11 -4.91
CA GLU A 112 -7.90 -14.71 -3.60
C GLU A 112 -8.55 -13.71 -2.65
N ALA A 113 -9.20 -14.17 -1.59
CA ALA A 113 -9.80 -13.32 -0.56
C ALA A 113 -8.76 -12.47 0.20
N THR A 114 -7.52 -12.91 0.22
CA THR A 114 -6.39 -12.17 0.81
C THR A 114 -5.41 -11.75 -0.28
N TYR A 115 -5.10 -10.45 -0.34
CA TYR A 115 -4.06 -9.89 -1.19
C TYR A 115 -2.86 -9.46 -0.35
N GLN A 116 -1.67 -9.91 -0.75
CA GLN A 116 -0.41 -9.55 -0.08
C GLN A 116 0.61 -9.02 -1.09
N ALA A 117 1.22 -7.87 -0.75
CA ALA A 117 2.29 -7.28 -1.56
C ALA A 117 3.18 -6.36 -0.72
N ILE A 118 4.42 -6.15 -1.15
CA ILE A 118 5.23 -5.03 -0.69
C ILE A 118 4.65 -3.75 -1.31
N LEU A 119 4.40 -2.73 -0.48
CA LEU A 119 3.88 -1.45 -0.95
C LEU A 119 5.05 -0.57 -1.43
N PRO A 120 5.17 -0.28 -2.75
CA PRO A 120 6.17 0.67 -3.23
C PRO A 120 5.73 2.12 -2.93
N LEU A 121 6.69 3.04 -2.88
CA LEU A 121 6.41 4.48 -2.68
C LEU A 121 5.42 5.04 -3.72
N SER A 122 5.49 4.56 -4.96
CA SER A 122 4.59 4.96 -6.05
C SER A 122 3.11 4.64 -5.82
N LEU A 123 2.81 3.79 -4.83
CA LEU A 123 1.45 3.47 -4.38
C LEU A 123 1.11 4.09 -3.02
N HIS A 124 1.91 5.06 -2.54
CA HIS A 124 1.58 5.82 -1.34
C HIS A 124 0.26 6.57 -1.52
N GLY A 125 -0.70 6.33 -0.62
CA GLY A 125 -2.05 6.90 -0.68
C GLY A 125 -2.98 6.25 -1.72
N ALA A 126 -2.54 5.17 -2.38
CA ALA A 126 -3.38 4.42 -3.31
C ALA A 126 -4.51 3.70 -2.56
N LYS A 127 -5.64 3.56 -3.24
CA LYS A 127 -6.79 2.80 -2.75
C LYS A 127 -6.86 1.43 -3.40
N PHE A 128 -7.26 0.45 -2.63
CA PHE A 128 -7.47 -0.93 -3.05
C PHE A 128 -8.90 -1.34 -2.74
N ARG A 129 -9.48 -2.18 -3.58
CA ARG A 129 -10.77 -2.84 -3.33
C ARG A 129 -10.77 -4.23 -3.96
N CYS A 130 -11.68 -5.08 -3.51
CA CYS A 130 -11.97 -6.35 -4.15
C CYS A 130 -13.30 -6.25 -4.91
N ALA A 131 -13.32 -6.69 -6.17
CA ALA A 131 -14.53 -6.94 -6.93
C ALA A 131 -14.91 -8.41 -6.76
N ALA A 132 -16.18 -8.69 -6.46
CA ALA A 132 -16.74 -10.03 -6.38
C ALA A 132 -17.83 -10.17 -7.45
N THR A 133 -17.70 -11.15 -8.32
CA THR A 133 -18.59 -11.33 -9.47
C THR A 133 -19.13 -12.75 -9.52
N ASN A 134 -20.43 -12.87 -9.63
CA ASN A 134 -21.09 -14.13 -9.99
C ASN A 134 -22.06 -13.90 -11.17
N LYS A 135 -22.88 -14.91 -11.49
CA LYS A 135 -23.87 -14.81 -12.60
C LYS A 135 -24.99 -13.79 -12.34
N ASP A 136 -25.21 -13.38 -11.09
CA ASP A 136 -26.26 -12.44 -10.72
C ASP A 136 -25.77 -10.99 -10.63
N GLY A 137 -24.46 -10.77 -10.57
CA GLY A 137 -23.89 -9.42 -10.62
C GLY A 137 -22.49 -9.31 -10.08
N THR A 138 -22.03 -8.05 -9.98
CA THR A 138 -20.75 -7.68 -9.41
C THR A 138 -20.98 -6.68 -8.29
N THR A 139 -20.32 -6.89 -7.16
CA THR A 139 -20.26 -5.94 -6.05
C THR A 139 -18.81 -5.63 -5.72
N TYR A 140 -18.58 -4.60 -4.91
CA TYR A 140 -17.26 -4.15 -4.53
C TYR A 140 -17.16 -4.04 -3.02
N SER A 141 -16.02 -4.41 -2.46
CA SER A 141 -15.72 -4.18 -1.05
C SER A 141 -15.59 -2.69 -0.75
N HIS A 142 -15.66 -2.31 0.53
CA HIS A 142 -15.11 -1.06 1.01
C HIS A 142 -13.64 -0.92 0.61
N THR A 143 -13.12 0.31 0.62
CA THR A 143 -11.77 0.57 0.15
C THR A 143 -10.75 0.46 1.29
N PHE A 144 -9.55 0.00 0.93
CA PHE A 144 -8.36 0.07 1.77
C PHE A 144 -7.46 1.17 1.23
N THR A 145 -7.10 2.15 2.04
CA THR A 145 -6.11 3.17 1.67
C THR A 145 -4.76 2.79 2.27
N ALA A 146 -3.74 2.64 1.44
CA ALA A 146 -2.41 2.22 1.88
C ALA A 146 -1.43 3.38 1.90
N TYR A 147 -0.80 3.63 3.04
CA TYR A 147 0.22 4.65 3.21
C TYR A 147 1.59 4.00 3.40
N TYR A 148 2.53 4.35 2.53
CA TYR A 148 3.92 3.91 2.64
C TYR A 148 4.59 4.57 3.85
N CYS A 149 5.28 3.77 4.67
CA CYS A 149 6.14 4.23 5.75
C CYS A 149 7.56 3.74 5.50
N PRO A 150 8.56 4.62 5.38
CA PRO A 150 9.94 4.20 5.24
C PRO A 150 10.41 3.51 6.53
N ALA A 151 11.04 2.34 6.42
CA ALA A 151 11.63 1.65 7.56
C ALA A 151 12.85 2.39 8.13
N TYR A 152 13.50 3.20 7.29
CA TYR A 152 14.62 4.08 7.67
C TYR A 152 14.69 5.29 6.74
N LEU A 153 15.30 6.36 7.20
CA LEU A 153 15.57 7.55 6.42
C LEU A 153 17.07 7.70 6.16
N ARG A 154 17.38 8.40 5.07
CA ARG A 154 18.75 8.80 4.73
C ARG A 154 18.80 10.29 4.46
N GLY A 155 19.95 10.91 4.74
CA GLY A 155 20.19 12.28 4.35
C GLY A 155 20.56 12.39 2.87
N ALA A 156 20.37 13.58 2.33
CA ALA A 156 21.08 14.10 1.18
C ALA A 156 21.65 15.47 1.55
N ALA A 157 22.69 15.91 0.87
CA ALA A 157 23.34 17.17 1.19
C ALA A 157 23.59 18.04 -0.05
N SER A 158 23.58 19.35 0.12
CA SER A 158 23.89 20.33 -0.92
C SER A 158 24.72 21.49 -0.32
N PRO A 159 25.78 21.94 -0.98
CA PRO A 159 26.40 21.35 -2.16
C PRO A 159 27.10 20.04 -1.84
N MET A 160 27.07 19.09 -2.78
CA MET A 160 27.78 17.83 -2.67
C MET A 160 28.70 17.68 -3.88
N ARG A 161 29.98 17.48 -3.64
CA ARG A 161 30.97 17.21 -4.69
C ARG A 161 30.98 15.72 -5.04
N GLY A 162 31.59 15.36 -6.15
CA GLY A 162 31.53 14.03 -6.76
C GLY A 162 31.81 12.84 -5.84
N ASN A 163 32.52 13.05 -4.72
CA ASN A 163 32.82 12.02 -3.72
C ASN A 163 32.01 12.16 -2.43
N GLY A 164 31.02 13.07 -2.37
CA GLY A 164 30.27 13.35 -1.13
C GLY A 164 31.03 14.20 -0.12
N GLU A 165 32.09 14.91 -0.57
CA GLU A 165 32.97 15.71 0.26
C GLU A 165 32.51 17.15 0.40
N PHE A 166 32.80 17.76 1.56
CA PHE A 166 32.59 19.17 1.88
C PHE A 166 33.92 19.89 2.12
N ILE A 167 33.93 21.18 1.88
CA ILE A 167 35.07 22.03 2.21
C ILE A 167 34.87 22.69 3.57
N GLN A 168 35.90 22.73 4.38
CA GLN A 168 35.90 23.47 5.64
C GLN A 168 35.51 24.94 5.42
N GLY A 169 34.61 25.43 6.27
CA GLY A 169 34.00 26.78 6.22
C GLY A 169 32.79 26.91 5.30
N GLU A 170 32.48 25.92 4.53
CA GLU A 170 31.28 25.88 3.69
C GLU A 170 30.01 25.66 4.54
N ILE A 171 28.87 26.20 4.10
CA ILE A 171 27.57 25.88 4.67
C ILE A 171 26.96 24.75 3.83
N ALA A 172 26.79 23.58 4.42
CA ALA A 172 26.07 22.48 3.82
C ALA A 172 24.62 22.45 4.34
N THR A 173 23.68 22.08 3.47
CA THR A 173 22.29 21.85 3.86
C THR A 173 22.01 20.34 3.76
N ILE A 174 21.69 19.72 4.88
CA ILE A 174 21.29 18.32 4.96
C ILE A 174 19.78 18.24 4.89
N ILE A 175 19.27 17.32 4.07
CA ILE A 175 17.82 17.10 3.88
C ILE A 175 17.51 15.65 4.22
N ALA A 176 16.48 15.43 5.03
CA ALA A 176 16.00 14.09 5.33
C ALA A 176 15.17 13.51 4.15
N GLY A 177 15.38 12.25 3.83
CA GLY A 177 14.68 11.60 2.73
C GLY A 177 14.74 10.09 2.82
N LEU A 178 14.18 9.45 1.83
CA LEU A 178 14.06 8.01 1.71
C LEU A 178 14.51 7.53 0.32
N TYR A 179 14.83 6.26 0.20
CA TYR A 179 15.11 5.62 -1.07
C TYR A 179 13.98 4.65 -1.44
N ASP A 180 13.54 4.74 -2.70
CA ASP A 180 12.72 3.72 -3.34
C ASP A 180 13.40 3.31 -4.65
N ASN A 181 13.66 2.01 -4.81
CA ASN A 181 14.36 1.46 -5.99
C ASN A 181 15.62 2.24 -6.39
N SER A 182 16.47 2.59 -5.42
CA SER A 182 17.70 3.36 -5.61
C SER A 182 17.51 4.84 -5.97
N THR A 183 16.29 5.35 -6.04
CA THR A 183 15.99 6.76 -6.21
C THR A 183 15.74 7.42 -4.86
N TRP A 184 16.40 8.57 -4.64
CA TRP A 184 16.21 9.35 -3.42
C TRP A 184 15.03 10.31 -3.56
N TYR A 185 14.22 10.40 -2.51
CA TYR A 185 13.08 11.29 -2.40
C TYR A 185 13.12 12.05 -1.06
N PRO A 186 12.82 13.35 -1.00
CA PRO A 186 12.62 14.03 0.27
C PRO A 186 11.40 13.48 1.01
N VAL A 187 11.37 13.61 2.34
CA VAL A 187 10.22 13.15 3.16
C VAL A 187 8.92 13.82 2.72
N SER A 188 8.97 15.07 2.28
CA SER A 188 7.82 15.82 1.72
C SER A 188 7.18 15.18 0.49
N SER A 189 7.80 14.18 -0.12
CA SER A 189 7.17 13.34 -1.18
C SER A 189 6.04 12.45 -0.66
N LEU A 190 5.96 12.23 0.66
CA LEU A 190 4.86 11.48 1.28
C LEU A 190 3.61 12.40 1.37
N THR A 191 2.87 12.48 0.29
CA THR A 191 1.70 13.37 0.18
C THR A 191 0.63 13.04 1.22
N GLY A 192 0.09 14.09 1.89
CA GLY A 192 -0.91 13.93 2.94
C GLY A 192 -0.35 13.55 4.30
N VAL A 193 0.96 13.30 4.42
CA VAL A 193 1.63 13.03 5.69
C VAL A 193 2.24 14.32 6.24
N THR A 194 2.02 14.60 7.51
CA THR A 194 2.71 15.71 8.22
C THR A 194 3.98 15.17 8.83
N ALA A 195 5.08 15.90 8.70
CA ALA A 195 6.37 15.52 9.22
C ALA A 195 6.92 16.57 10.19
N GLU A 196 7.37 16.15 11.35
CA GLU A 196 8.08 16.96 12.33
C GLU A 196 9.51 16.48 12.42
N TYR A 197 10.46 17.39 12.24
CA TYR A 197 11.89 17.08 12.16
C TYR A 197 12.63 17.55 13.39
N ARG A 198 13.60 16.75 13.85
CA ARG A 198 14.59 17.12 14.86
C ARG A 198 15.97 16.75 14.35
N TRP A 199 16.95 17.63 14.52
CA TRP A 199 18.29 17.49 14.00
C TRP A 199 19.33 17.61 15.11
N LYS A 200 20.36 16.79 15.06
CA LYS A 200 21.49 16.87 15.96
C LYS A 200 22.77 16.47 15.26
N TYR A 201 23.81 17.31 15.40
CA TYR A 201 25.16 16.87 15.11
C TYR A 201 25.54 15.81 16.15
N CYS A 202 25.83 14.61 15.70
CA CYS A 202 26.11 13.49 16.58
C CYS A 202 27.44 12.83 16.19
N ARG A 203 28.35 12.73 17.12
CA ARG A 203 29.68 12.13 16.91
C ARG A 203 29.57 10.61 16.73
N ASN A 204 28.90 10.16 15.65
CA ASN A 204 28.60 8.77 15.30
C ASN A 204 27.83 7.97 16.38
N VAL A 205 27.16 8.66 17.29
CA VAL A 205 26.29 8.06 18.30
C VAL A 205 24.87 8.60 18.09
N MET A 206 23.94 7.70 17.78
CA MET A 206 22.53 8.09 17.63
C MET A 206 21.99 8.57 18.99
N PRO A 207 21.33 9.74 19.05
CA PRO A 207 20.67 10.22 20.27
C PRO A 207 19.62 9.25 20.78
N THR A 208 19.45 9.22 22.10
CA THR A 208 18.36 8.49 22.76
C THR A 208 17.01 9.19 22.56
N GLU A 209 15.92 8.50 22.79
CA GLU A 209 14.56 9.09 22.72
C GLU A 209 14.39 10.31 23.65
N GLU A 210 14.98 10.26 24.84
CA GLU A 210 14.98 11.38 25.78
C GLU A 210 15.74 12.61 25.23
N GLU A 211 16.88 12.38 24.62
CA GLU A 211 17.67 13.44 23.97
C GLU A 211 16.92 14.04 22.78
N TRP A 212 16.22 13.20 21.97
CA TRP A 212 15.38 13.67 20.87
C TRP A 212 14.21 14.51 21.37
N ALA A 213 13.56 14.10 22.45
CA ALA A 213 12.44 14.85 23.06
C ALA A 213 12.85 16.25 23.53
N ALA A 214 14.11 16.45 23.94
CA ALA A 214 14.64 17.73 24.37
C ALA A 214 14.99 18.69 23.21
N ILE A 215 15.05 18.19 21.95
CA ILE A 215 15.37 19.01 20.76
C ILE A 215 14.08 19.59 20.19
N PRO A 216 14.00 20.91 19.99
CA PRO A 216 12.80 21.52 19.40
C PRO A 216 12.62 21.08 17.95
N PRO A 217 11.37 21.07 17.45
CA PRO A 217 11.08 20.82 16.04
C PRO A 217 11.77 21.85 15.12
N ALA A 218 12.17 21.38 13.94
CA ALA A 218 12.85 22.16 12.91
C ALA A 218 12.25 21.89 11.52
N CYS A 219 12.84 22.51 10.49
CA CYS A 219 12.46 22.31 9.09
C CYS A 219 13.01 20.95 8.55
N GLU A 220 12.52 20.54 7.38
CA GLU A 220 12.99 19.36 6.62
C GLU A 220 14.49 19.41 6.30
N SER A 221 15.05 20.61 6.22
CA SER A 221 16.46 20.85 5.94
C SER A 221 17.19 21.42 7.14
N TYR A 222 18.44 21.02 7.30
CA TYR A 222 19.34 21.44 8.36
C TYR A 222 20.61 22.07 7.79
N PRO A 223 20.79 23.40 7.85
CA PRO A 223 22.02 24.06 7.46
C PRO A 223 23.07 23.86 8.55
N ILE A 224 24.29 23.51 8.16
CA ILE A 224 25.43 23.33 9.06
C ILE A 224 26.70 23.92 8.45
N THR A 225 27.46 24.68 9.24
CA THR A 225 28.78 25.15 8.84
C THR A 225 29.78 24.03 9.07
N ILE A 226 30.47 23.62 8.01
CA ILE A 226 31.41 22.51 8.02
C ILE A 226 32.73 22.94 8.71
N THR A 227 33.14 22.16 9.71
CA THR A 227 34.44 22.31 10.37
C THR A 227 35.28 21.05 10.17
N ASP A 228 36.60 21.14 10.36
CA ASP A 228 37.51 20.00 10.24
C ASP A 228 37.24 18.90 11.26
N GLU A 229 36.77 19.25 12.44
CA GLU A 229 36.36 18.30 13.49
C GLU A 229 35.16 17.41 13.09
N MET A 230 34.44 17.78 12.03
CA MET A 230 33.28 17.07 11.53
C MET A 230 33.60 15.91 10.59
N ASP A 231 34.87 15.76 10.21
CA ASP A 231 35.28 14.68 9.32
C ASP A 231 34.95 13.31 9.90
N TYR A 232 34.33 12.43 9.08
CA TYR A 232 33.77 11.14 9.49
C TYR A 232 32.73 11.19 10.60
N GLN A 233 32.19 12.37 10.93
CA GLN A 233 31.09 12.51 11.89
C GLN A 233 29.73 12.51 11.17
N SER A 234 28.65 12.47 11.93
CA SER A 234 27.30 12.38 11.36
C SER A 234 26.40 13.52 11.84
N VAL A 235 25.51 13.96 10.96
CA VAL A 235 24.30 14.69 11.32
C VAL A 235 23.19 13.65 11.42
N CYS A 236 22.59 13.54 12.59
CA CYS A 236 21.48 12.65 12.86
C CYS A 236 20.16 13.42 12.78
N PHE A 237 19.11 12.74 12.37
CA PHE A 237 17.77 13.29 12.36
C PHE A 237 16.73 12.27 12.79
N HIS A 238 15.69 12.81 13.37
CA HIS A 238 14.54 12.09 13.89
C HIS A 238 13.29 12.74 13.29
N VAL A 239 12.48 11.96 12.60
CA VAL A 239 11.29 12.46 11.92
C VAL A 239 10.07 11.74 12.45
N THR A 240 9.12 12.51 12.97
CA THR A 240 7.81 12.02 13.36
C THR A 240 6.85 12.25 12.22
N LEU A 241 6.29 11.16 11.66
CA LEU A 241 5.35 11.15 10.57
C LEU A 241 3.94 10.94 11.12
N THR A 242 3.02 11.87 10.83
CA THR A 242 1.60 11.71 11.15
C THR A 242 0.80 11.53 9.87
N TYR A 243 0.15 10.38 9.75
CA TYR A 243 -0.63 9.96 8.59
C TYR A 243 -2.08 10.47 8.66
N PRO A 244 -2.83 10.49 7.55
CA PRO A 244 -4.21 10.98 7.52
C PRO A 244 -5.19 10.22 8.44
N ASP A 245 -4.89 8.99 8.82
CA ASP A 245 -5.65 8.19 9.79
C ASP A 245 -5.22 8.43 11.25
N ASN A 246 -4.41 9.47 11.50
CA ASN A 246 -3.77 9.79 12.78
C ASN A 246 -2.76 8.75 13.28
N THR A 247 -2.37 7.78 12.46
CA THR A 247 -1.24 6.90 12.80
C THR A 247 0.04 7.73 12.87
N VAL A 248 0.79 7.57 13.94
CA VAL A 248 2.08 8.24 14.14
C VAL A 248 3.19 7.22 14.07
N LYS A 249 4.19 7.51 13.25
CA LYS A 249 5.42 6.71 13.11
C LYS A 249 6.63 7.60 13.28
N THR A 250 7.64 7.08 13.94
CA THR A 250 8.91 7.75 14.11
C THR A 250 10.00 7.00 13.36
N VAL A 251 10.76 7.74 12.56
CA VAL A 251 11.86 7.18 11.76
C VAL A 251 13.10 8.02 11.98
N THR A 252 14.23 7.38 12.27
CA THR A 252 15.52 8.02 12.44
C THR A 252 16.42 7.78 11.24
N GLY A 253 17.40 8.66 11.05
CA GLY A 253 18.40 8.53 10.04
C GLY A 253 19.63 9.37 10.32
N PHE A 254 20.61 9.26 9.46
CA PHE A 254 21.82 10.08 9.54
C PHE A 254 22.43 10.34 8.18
N TRP A 255 23.26 11.38 8.12
CA TRP A 255 24.17 11.67 7.02
C TRP A 255 25.59 11.78 7.54
N ARG A 256 26.51 11.01 6.95
CA ARG A 256 27.95 11.10 7.31
C ARG A 256 28.61 12.21 6.52
N LEU A 257 29.40 13.01 7.23
CA LEU A 257 30.19 14.09 6.66
C LEU A 257 31.57 13.59 6.30
N TYR A 258 32.06 13.96 5.14
CA TYR A 258 33.47 13.77 4.70
C TYR A 258 34.01 15.15 4.40
N VAL A 259 35.03 15.60 5.17
CA VAL A 259 35.54 16.97 5.09
C VAL A 259 36.90 17.01 4.44
N CYS A 260 36.97 17.72 3.33
CA CYS A 260 38.25 18.08 2.73
C CYS A 260 38.81 19.33 3.40
N VAL A 261 39.91 19.19 4.09
CA VAL A 261 40.67 20.32 4.61
C VAL A 261 41.57 20.86 3.50
N THR A 262 41.43 22.14 3.16
CA THR A 262 42.31 22.77 2.21
C THR A 262 43.73 22.83 2.83
N PRO A 263 44.74 22.19 2.25
CA PRO A 263 46.08 22.27 2.81
C PRO A 263 46.58 23.69 2.83
N VAL A 264 46.95 24.18 4.01
CA VAL A 264 47.60 25.48 4.17
C VAL A 264 49.09 25.29 4.03
N VAL A 265 49.67 25.87 3.00
CA VAL A 265 51.13 25.90 2.88
C VAL A 265 51.66 26.91 3.90
N THR A 266 52.14 26.42 5.03
CA THR A 266 52.68 27.25 6.13
C THR A 266 54.11 27.74 5.88
N GLU A 267 54.85 27.08 4.99
CA GLU A 267 56.18 27.50 4.59
C GLU A 267 56.36 27.31 3.07
N GLN A 268 56.85 28.33 2.39
CA GLN A 268 57.28 28.17 0.99
C GLN A 268 58.59 27.40 0.96
N PRO A 269 58.78 26.46 0.03
CA PRO A 269 60.06 25.80 -0.11
C PRO A 269 61.13 26.86 -0.39
N GLN A 270 62.13 26.90 0.45
CA GLN A 270 63.31 27.75 0.23
C GLN A 270 63.98 27.30 -1.08
N SER A 271 64.26 28.26 -1.98
CA SER A 271 65.02 28.01 -3.18
C SER A 271 66.43 27.61 -2.77
N VAL A 272 66.78 26.36 -2.99
CA VAL A 272 68.21 25.93 -2.89
C VAL A 272 68.88 26.47 -4.10
N SER A 273 69.62 27.55 -3.90
CA SER A 273 70.64 28.01 -4.92
C SER A 273 71.72 26.96 -5.05
N ALA A 274 71.90 26.44 -6.25
CA ALA A 274 72.97 25.53 -6.63
C ALA A 274 74.30 26.27 -6.70
#